data_2c526c0080c8cb81a03a48baa415df1c
#
_entry.id   2c526c0080c8cb81a03a48baa415df1c
#
_cell.length_a   1.000
_cell.length_b   1.000
_cell.length_c   1.000
_cell.angle_alpha   90.00
_cell.angle_beta   90.00
_cell.angle_gamma   90.00
#
_symmetry.space_group_name_H-M   'P 1'
#
loop_
_entity.id
_entity.type
_entity.pdbx_description
1 polymer ?
#
loop_
_entity_poly.entity_id
_entity_poly.type
_entity_poly.pdbx_seq_one_letter_code
_entity_poly.pdbx_strand_id
1 'polypeptide(L)'
;SGSFVVPILFLISIGLAILYNLGSNIFLGETSYITKALTAVLQLGVTMDYSIFLLNSYEENKKRFPGEKERAMGHAISNTFKSVAGSSVTTVAGFVALCVMTFALGRDLGIVMAKGVLIGVICCVTVLPSLVLVFDKPIEKTKHKLLLSNMDKPSAFITKHYKVWIVVFLVLLF
;
A
#
# COMPACT_ATOMS: atom_id res chain seq x y z
N SER A 1 -11.64 5.26 -5.48
CA SER A 1 -11.81 6.68 -5.86
C SER A 1 -11.69 6.82 -7.39
N GLY A 2 -12.66 7.49 -8.02
CA GLY A 2 -12.69 7.72 -9.48
C GLY A 2 -11.89 8.96 -9.93
N SER A 3 -10.80 9.32 -9.29
CA SER A 3 -9.98 10.48 -9.65
C SER A 3 -8.62 10.05 -10.15
N PHE A 4 -8.18 10.61 -11.30
CA PHE A 4 -6.84 10.39 -11.85
C PHE A 4 -5.70 11.02 -11.00
N VAL A 5 -6.04 11.94 -10.12
CA VAL A 5 -5.06 12.59 -9.22
C VAL A 5 -4.54 11.61 -8.17
N VAL A 6 -5.37 10.69 -7.70
CA VAL A 6 -5.03 9.75 -6.62
C VAL A 6 -3.85 8.82 -6.97
N PRO A 7 -3.81 8.15 -8.12
CA PRO A 7 -2.66 7.34 -8.52
C PRO A 7 -1.36 8.15 -8.61
N ILE A 8 -1.43 9.41 -9.04
CA ILE A 8 -0.25 10.29 -9.11
C ILE A 8 0.27 10.58 -7.70
N LEU A 9 -0.61 10.90 -6.75
CA LEU A 9 -0.23 11.12 -5.35
C LEU A 9 0.38 9.87 -4.72
N PHE A 10 -0.14 8.68 -5.05
CA PHE A 10 0.45 7.43 -4.61
C PHE A 10 1.86 7.25 -5.15
N LEU A 11 2.05 7.46 -6.46
CA LEU A 11 3.37 7.34 -7.07
C LEU A 11 4.38 8.33 -6.48
N ILE A 12 3.96 9.55 -6.18
CA ILE A 12 4.82 10.56 -5.52
C ILE A 12 5.20 10.09 -4.11
N SER A 13 4.23 9.67 -3.30
CA SER A 13 4.47 9.20 -1.94
C SER A 13 5.37 7.96 -1.91
N ILE A 14 5.10 6.99 -2.78
CA ILE A 14 5.88 5.76 -2.89
C ILE A 14 7.28 6.05 -3.45
N GLY A 15 7.38 6.92 -4.45
CA GLY A 15 8.67 7.35 -5.00
C GLY A 15 9.57 7.99 -3.95
N LEU A 16 9.02 8.85 -3.09
CA LEU A 16 9.73 9.40 -1.95
C LEU A 16 10.19 8.32 -0.96
N ALA A 17 9.33 7.36 -0.64
CA ALA A 17 9.68 6.25 0.25
C ALA A 17 10.83 5.39 -0.32
N ILE A 18 10.81 5.12 -1.63
CA ILE A 18 11.88 4.39 -2.32
C ILE A 18 13.17 5.20 -2.32
N LEU A 19 13.11 6.50 -2.62
CA LEU A 19 14.28 7.38 -2.60
C LEU A 19 14.91 7.45 -1.21
N TYR A 20 14.11 7.58 -0.15
CA TYR A 20 14.60 7.54 1.23
C TYR A 20 15.22 6.19 1.56
N ASN A 21 14.62 5.09 1.14
CA ASN A 21 15.17 3.75 1.38
C ASN A 21 16.51 3.57 0.66
N LEU A 22 16.58 3.85 -0.63
CA LEU A 22 17.80 3.71 -1.42
C LEU A 22 18.87 4.72 -1.00
N GLY A 23 18.47 5.97 -0.72
CA GLY A 23 19.40 7.00 -0.24
C GLY A 23 20.04 6.64 1.09
N SER A 24 19.28 6.07 2.02
CA SER A 24 19.81 5.63 3.33
C SER A 24 20.69 4.38 3.25
N ASN A 25 20.80 3.71 2.09
CA ASN A 25 21.75 2.62 1.91
C ASN A 25 23.21 3.06 1.91
N ILE A 26 23.48 4.36 1.76
CA ILE A 26 24.85 4.93 1.93
C ILE A 26 25.45 4.54 3.29
N PHE A 27 24.62 4.43 4.32
CA PHE A 27 25.05 4.01 5.66
C PHE A 27 25.28 2.49 5.80
N LEU A 28 24.78 1.69 4.87
CA LEU A 28 24.90 0.22 4.89
C LEU A 28 26.05 -0.31 4.02
N GLY A 29 26.74 0.57 3.29
CA GLY A 29 27.82 0.22 2.36
C GLY A 29 27.31 -0.13 0.95
N GLU A 30 28.12 -0.85 0.19
CA GLU A 30 27.79 -1.21 -1.20
C GLU A 30 26.72 -2.28 -1.24
N THR A 31 25.55 -1.94 -1.78
CA THR A 31 24.48 -2.90 -2.08
C THR A 31 24.52 -3.31 -3.54
N SER A 32 24.23 -4.58 -3.81
CA SER A 32 24.17 -5.12 -5.17
C SER A 32 23.17 -4.32 -6.04
N TYR A 33 23.51 -4.14 -7.32
CA TYR A 33 22.59 -3.54 -8.31
C TYR A 33 21.26 -4.31 -8.39
N ILE A 34 21.34 -5.64 -8.30
CA ILE A 34 20.16 -6.51 -8.29
C ILE A 34 19.28 -6.20 -7.07
N THR A 35 19.89 -6.05 -5.89
CA THR A 35 19.17 -5.68 -4.67
C THR A 35 18.47 -4.33 -4.81
N LYS A 36 19.11 -3.33 -5.41
CA LYS A 36 18.51 -2.00 -5.64
C LYS A 36 17.28 -2.08 -6.54
N ALA A 37 17.38 -2.82 -7.65
CA ALA A 37 16.28 -2.98 -8.59
C ALA A 37 15.10 -3.76 -7.98
N LEU A 38 15.37 -4.90 -7.35
CA LEU A 38 14.34 -5.71 -6.69
C LEU A 38 13.67 -4.94 -5.55
N THR A 39 14.44 -4.23 -4.75
CA THR A 39 13.91 -3.42 -3.64
C THR A 39 12.93 -2.36 -4.14
N ALA A 40 13.25 -1.65 -5.22
CA ALA A 40 12.37 -0.63 -5.77
C ALA A 40 11.01 -1.23 -6.19
N VAL A 41 11.03 -2.36 -6.88
CA VAL A 41 9.80 -3.03 -7.37
C VAL A 41 8.98 -3.62 -6.22
N LEU A 42 9.63 -4.34 -5.29
CA LEU A 42 8.93 -4.96 -4.16
C LEU A 42 8.38 -3.90 -3.19
N GLN A 43 9.14 -2.85 -2.93
CA GLN A 43 8.69 -1.76 -2.07
C GLN A 43 7.52 -1.01 -2.69
N LEU A 44 7.52 -0.81 -4.03
CA LEU A 44 6.37 -0.25 -4.74
C LEU A 44 5.10 -1.05 -4.43
N GLY A 45 5.14 -2.38 -4.59
CA GLY A 45 3.98 -3.25 -4.32
C GLY A 45 3.48 -3.14 -2.89
N VAL A 46 4.37 -3.32 -1.91
CA VAL A 46 4.00 -3.29 -0.48
C VAL A 46 3.45 -1.93 -0.06
N THR A 47 4.10 -0.83 -0.49
CA THR A 47 3.67 0.52 -0.08
C THR A 47 2.37 0.95 -0.79
N MET A 48 2.13 0.44 -2.00
CA MET A 48 0.89 0.70 -2.73
C MET A 48 -0.33 0.16 -1.98
N ASP A 49 -0.24 -1.06 -1.44
CA ASP A 49 -1.32 -1.66 -0.66
C ASP A 49 -1.67 -0.82 0.57
N TYR A 50 -0.67 -0.32 1.29
CA TYR A 50 -0.87 0.57 2.44
C TYR A 50 -1.56 1.87 2.03
N SER A 51 -1.19 2.43 0.89
CA SER A 51 -1.76 3.67 0.35
C SER A 51 -3.23 3.50 -0.04
N ILE A 52 -3.58 2.38 -0.66
CA ILE A 52 -4.97 2.03 -1.02
C ILE A 52 -5.82 1.87 0.25
N PHE A 53 -5.28 1.19 1.26
CA PHE A 53 -5.97 1.00 2.55
C PHE A 53 -6.29 2.32 3.22
N LEU A 54 -5.30 3.23 3.29
CA LEU A 54 -5.48 4.55 3.89
C LEU A 54 -6.54 5.36 3.16
N LEU A 55 -6.49 5.37 1.83
CA LEU A 55 -7.46 6.13 1.05
C LEU A 55 -8.88 5.61 1.21
N ASN A 56 -9.07 4.29 1.18
CA ASN A 56 -10.37 3.67 1.39
C ASN A 56 -10.93 4.02 2.76
N SER A 57 -10.10 3.94 3.80
CA SER A 57 -10.45 4.35 5.16
C SER A 57 -10.79 5.84 5.22
N TYR A 58 -10.05 6.69 4.52
CA TYR A 58 -10.34 8.13 4.44
C TYR A 58 -11.68 8.40 3.76
N GLU A 59 -11.96 7.79 2.62
CA GLU A 59 -13.24 7.95 1.91
C GLU A 59 -14.44 7.49 2.76
N GLU A 60 -14.28 6.41 3.53
CA GLU A 60 -15.31 5.94 4.46
C GLU A 60 -15.55 6.94 5.60
N ASN A 61 -14.47 7.41 6.24
CA ASN A 61 -14.57 8.37 7.33
C ASN A 61 -15.06 9.75 6.84
N LYS A 62 -14.75 10.16 5.62
CA LYS A 62 -15.28 11.39 5.02
C LYS A 62 -16.80 11.37 4.86
N LYS A 63 -17.41 10.19 4.65
CA LYS A 63 -18.87 10.03 4.65
C LYS A 63 -19.46 10.14 6.06
N ARG A 64 -18.71 9.71 7.08
CA ARG A 64 -19.14 9.78 8.50
C ARG A 64 -19.00 11.20 9.08
N PHE A 65 -18.02 11.97 8.63
CA PHE A 65 -17.72 13.33 9.10
C PHE A 65 -17.76 14.33 7.93
N PRO A 66 -18.97 14.69 7.43
CA PRO A 66 -19.11 15.61 6.30
C PRO A 66 -18.58 16.99 6.68
N GLY A 67 -17.64 17.52 5.89
CA GLY A 67 -17.04 18.84 6.12
C GLY A 67 -15.81 18.87 7.03
N GLU A 68 -15.55 17.84 7.85
CA GLU A 68 -14.42 17.75 8.78
C GLU A 68 -13.29 16.86 8.20
N LYS A 69 -12.57 17.34 7.18
CA LYS A 69 -11.57 16.56 6.45
C LYS A 69 -10.40 16.08 7.33
N GLU A 70 -9.93 16.95 8.22
CA GLU A 70 -8.82 16.62 9.13
C GLU A 70 -9.21 15.53 10.12
N ARG A 71 -10.40 15.62 10.67
CA ARG A 71 -10.95 14.60 11.58
C ARG A 71 -11.15 13.26 10.88
N ALA A 72 -11.71 13.28 9.67
CA ALA A 72 -11.87 12.09 8.84
C ALA A 72 -10.52 11.44 8.54
N MET A 73 -9.50 12.24 8.25
CA MET A 73 -8.14 11.76 8.00
C MET A 73 -7.50 11.19 9.28
N GLY A 74 -7.66 11.85 10.43
CA GLY A 74 -7.16 11.34 11.70
C GLY A 74 -7.73 9.96 12.05
N HIS A 75 -9.03 9.75 11.87
CA HIS A 75 -9.65 8.44 12.04
C HIS A 75 -9.16 7.41 11.00
N ALA A 76 -8.97 7.84 9.75
CA ALA A 76 -8.44 6.98 8.70
C ALA A 76 -7.03 6.50 9.03
N ILE A 77 -6.15 7.38 9.47
CA ILE A 77 -4.79 7.04 9.89
C ILE A 77 -4.83 6.03 11.06
N SER A 78 -5.63 6.30 12.10
CA SER A 78 -5.74 5.42 13.26
C SER A 78 -6.21 4.01 12.88
N ASN A 79 -7.23 3.90 12.05
CA ASN A 79 -7.76 2.62 11.59
C ASN A 79 -6.77 1.87 10.68
N THR A 80 -6.15 2.60 9.75
CA THR A 80 -5.19 2.02 8.81
C THR A 80 -3.92 1.58 9.54
N PHE A 81 -3.41 2.40 10.47
CA PHE A 81 -2.19 2.10 11.19
C PHE A 81 -2.27 0.77 11.94
N LYS A 82 -3.39 0.48 12.60
CA LYS A 82 -3.59 -0.80 13.31
C LYS A 82 -3.45 -2.00 12.38
N SER A 83 -4.08 -1.93 11.20
CA SER A 83 -4.05 -3.02 10.22
C SER A 83 -2.70 -3.14 9.53
N VAL A 84 -2.13 -2.00 9.11
CA VAL A 84 -0.84 -1.92 8.41
C VAL A 84 0.31 -2.30 9.34
N ALA A 85 0.30 -1.88 10.61
CA ALA A 85 1.32 -2.25 11.58
C ALA A 85 1.39 -3.78 11.77
N GLY A 86 0.24 -4.44 11.91
CA GLY A 86 0.20 -5.90 12.04
C GLY A 86 0.78 -6.63 10.82
N SER A 87 0.37 -6.24 9.61
CA SER A 87 0.90 -6.83 8.36
C SER A 87 2.37 -6.50 8.14
N SER A 88 2.80 -5.28 8.50
CA SER A 88 4.19 -4.85 8.36
C SER A 88 5.14 -5.64 9.25
N VAL A 89 4.73 -5.94 10.49
CA VAL A 89 5.54 -6.77 11.41
C VAL A 89 5.80 -8.15 10.79
N THR A 90 4.77 -8.78 10.23
CA THR A 90 4.91 -10.09 9.56
C THR A 90 5.83 -10.01 8.34
N THR A 91 5.67 -8.95 7.52
CA THR A 91 6.49 -8.72 6.33
C THR A 91 7.96 -8.46 6.71
N VAL A 92 8.20 -7.62 7.72
CA VAL A 92 9.55 -7.35 8.23
C VAL A 92 10.18 -8.62 8.79
N ALA A 93 9.43 -9.43 9.56
CA ALA A 93 9.92 -10.72 10.08
C ALA A 93 10.33 -11.66 8.93
N GLY A 94 9.56 -11.72 7.84
CA GLY A 94 9.94 -12.48 6.65
C GLY A 94 11.23 -12.00 6.01
N PHE A 95 11.43 -10.68 5.88
CA PHE A 95 12.69 -10.13 5.33
C PHE A 95 13.87 -10.31 6.29
N VAL A 96 13.65 -10.20 7.61
CA VAL A 96 14.69 -10.50 8.61
C VAL A 96 15.11 -11.97 8.55
N ALA A 97 14.18 -12.89 8.29
CA ALA A 97 14.52 -14.30 8.09
C ALA A 97 15.48 -14.51 6.90
N LEU A 98 15.39 -13.70 5.84
CA LEU A 98 16.35 -13.73 4.72
C LEU A 98 17.77 -13.33 5.15
N CYS A 99 17.91 -12.50 6.20
CA CYS A 99 19.22 -12.09 6.70
C CYS A 99 20.01 -13.26 7.33
N VAL A 100 19.34 -14.34 7.74
CA VAL A 100 19.98 -15.55 8.29
C VAL A 100 20.54 -16.46 7.20
N MET A 101 20.18 -16.22 5.93
CA MET A 101 20.69 -17.01 4.81
C MET A 101 22.19 -16.77 4.61
N THR A 102 22.92 -17.82 4.30
CA THR A 102 24.35 -17.77 3.95
C THR A 102 24.63 -17.11 2.60
N PHE A 103 23.60 -16.93 1.77
CA PHE A 103 23.70 -16.32 0.47
C PHE A 103 23.68 -14.78 0.59
N ALA A 104 24.76 -14.12 0.18
CA ALA A 104 24.96 -12.69 0.35
C ALA A 104 23.81 -11.82 -0.21
N LEU A 105 23.28 -12.17 -1.38
CA LEU A 105 22.19 -11.44 -2.03
C LEU A 105 20.88 -11.51 -1.20
N GLY A 106 20.61 -12.66 -0.56
CA GLY A 106 19.45 -12.80 0.32
C GLY A 106 19.56 -11.92 1.56
N ARG A 107 20.76 -11.85 2.15
CA ARG A 107 21.04 -10.99 3.30
C ARG A 107 20.91 -9.50 2.96
N ASP A 108 21.49 -9.06 1.85
CA ASP A 108 21.39 -7.67 1.39
C ASP A 108 19.94 -7.27 1.14
N LEU A 109 19.20 -8.13 0.43
CA LEU A 109 17.80 -7.92 0.13
C LEU A 109 16.97 -7.86 1.42
N GLY A 110 17.23 -8.77 2.36
CA GLY A 110 16.52 -8.84 3.65
C GLY A 110 16.66 -7.55 4.44
N ILE A 111 17.86 -7.02 4.59
CA ILE A 111 18.13 -5.78 5.34
C ILE A 111 17.47 -4.58 4.65
N VAL A 112 17.68 -4.42 3.34
CA VAL A 112 17.19 -3.27 2.58
C VAL A 112 15.65 -3.28 2.52
N MET A 113 15.04 -4.45 2.38
CA MET A 113 13.58 -4.58 2.34
C MET A 113 12.93 -4.42 3.70
N ALA A 114 13.49 -4.99 4.78
CA ALA A 114 12.96 -4.77 6.12
C ALA A 114 12.93 -3.28 6.48
N LYS A 115 14.02 -2.56 6.19
CA LYS A 115 14.10 -1.10 6.33
C LYS A 115 13.11 -0.39 5.41
N GLY A 116 12.99 -0.83 4.16
CA GLY A 116 12.08 -0.26 3.15
C GLY A 116 10.62 -0.33 3.56
N VAL A 117 10.17 -1.45 4.15
CA VAL A 117 8.82 -1.61 4.67
C VAL A 117 8.55 -0.61 5.80
N LEU A 118 9.48 -0.46 6.75
CA LEU A 118 9.33 0.51 7.85
C LEU A 118 9.22 1.95 7.33
N ILE A 119 10.09 2.34 6.40
CA ILE A 119 10.04 3.65 5.74
C ILE A 119 8.72 3.82 4.98
N GLY A 120 8.25 2.78 4.29
CA GLY A 120 6.98 2.78 3.58
C GLY A 120 5.78 3.05 4.48
N VAL A 121 5.75 2.40 5.66
CA VAL A 121 4.69 2.65 6.68
C VAL A 121 4.74 4.09 7.18
N ILE A 122 5.93 4.60 7.52
CA ILE A 122 6.09 5.98 7.98
C ILE A 122 5.61 6.97 6.90
N CYS A 123 6.02 6.78 5.65
CA CYS A 123 5.57 7.62 4.54
C CYS A 123 4.06 7.51 4.31
N CYS A 124 3.48 6.32 4.45
CA CYS A 124 2.04 6.12 4.31
C CYS A 124 1.23 6.88 5.36
N VAL A 125 1.70 6.98 6.61
CA VAL A 125 0.96 7.67 7.68
C VAL A 125 1.32 9.14 7.84
N THR A 126 2.37 9.63 7.17
CA THR A 126 2.82 11.04 7.26
C THR A 126 2.68 11.78 5.92
N VAL A 127 3.40 11.31 4.90
CA VAL A 127 3.48 11.99 3.59
C VAL A 127 2.16 11.87 2.83
N LEU A 128 1.60 10.67 2.74
CA LEU A 128 0.39 10.43 1.96
C LEU A 128 -0.82 11.18 2.50
N PRO A 129 -1.15 11.19 3.82
CA PRO A 129 -2.24 11.99 4.35
C PRO A 129 -2.09 13.48 4.05
N SER A 130 -0.87 14.01 4.20
CA SER A 130 -0.57 15.41 3.91
C SER A 130 -0.83 15.74 2.44
N LEU A 131 -0.38 14.89 1.52
CA LEU A 131 -0.65 15.06 0.08
C LEU A 131 -2.15 14.99 -0.22
N VAL A 132 -2.87 14.01 0.34
CA VAL A 132 -4.31 13.84 0.10
C VAL A 132 -5.10 15.04 0.61
N LEU A 133 -4.75 15.60 1.78
CA LEU A 133 -5.43 16.78 2.35
C LEU A 133 -5.17 18.04 1.51
N VAL A 134 -3.92 18.26 1.07
CA VAL A 134 -3.56 19.40 0.21
C VAL A 134 -4.25 19.34 -1.15
N PHE A 135 -4.31 18.14 -1.74
CA PHE A 135 -4.90 17.92 -3.06
C PHE A 135 -6.37 17.45 -3.01
N ASP A 136 -7.05 17.57 -1.88
CA ASP A 136 -8.44 17.12 -1.77
C ASP A 136 -9.39 17.86 -2.74
N LYS A 137 -9.20 19.18 -2.93
CA LYS A 137 -9.98 19.97 -3.89
C LYS A 137 -9.81 19.50 -5.36
N PRO A 138 -8.59 19.28 -5.88
CA PRO A 138 -8.37 18.65 -7.20
C PRO A 138 -8.97 17.22 -7.29
N ILE A 139 -8.84 16.43 -6.22
CA ILE A 139 -9.40 15.08 -6.17
C ILE A 139 -10.92 15.11 -6.34
N GLU A 140 -11.61 16.01 -5.65
CA GLU A 140 -13.07 16.17 -5.76
C GLU A 140 -13.52 16.64 -7.15
N LYS A 141 -12.81 17.60 -7.74
CA LYS A 141 -13.12 18.12 -9.09
C LYS A 141 -12.91 17.10 -10.19
N THR A 142 -11.98 16.16 -10.01
CA THR A 142 -11.60 15.15 -11.01
C THR A 142 -12.30 13.81 -10.77
N LYS A 143 -13.29 13.76 -9.87
CA LYS A 143 -14.10 12.56 -9.66
C LYS A 143 -14.94 12.27 -10.90
N HIS A 144 -14.56 11.25 -11.66
CA HIS A 144 -15.41 10.67 -12.70
C HIS A 144 -16.38 9.66 -12.09
N LYS A 145 -17.58 9.54 -12.67
CA LYS A 145 -18.48 8.44 -12.33
C LYS A 145 -17.75 7.13 -12.60
N LEU A 146 -17.59 6.33 -11.54
CA LEU A 146 -16.99 4.99 -11.66
C LEU A 146 -17.74 4.20 -12.72
N LEU A 147 -17.04 3.77 -13.77
CA LEU A 147 -17.57 2.85 -14.78
C LEU A 147 -18.10 1.54 -14.16
N LEU A 148 -17.59 1.19 -12.97
CA LEU A 148 -17.93 -0.02 -12.21
C LEU A 148 -18.85 0.28 -11.01
N SER A 149 -19.67 1.32 -11.09
CA SER A 149 -20.57 1.76 -10.01
C SER A 149 -21.63 0.72 -9.59
N ASN A 150 -21.77 -0.40 -10.31
CA ASN A 150 -22.81 -1.39 -10.05
C ASN A 150 -22.23 -2.81 -9.97
N MET A 151 -21.35 -3.03 -8.98
CA MET A 151 -20.81 -4.37 -8.67
C MET A 151 -21.78 -5.22 -7.83
N ASP A 152 -22.99 -4.71 -7.54
CA ASP A 152 -23.98 -5.45 -6.75
C ASP A 152 -24.46 -6.70 -7.49
N LYS A 153 -24.61 -6.64 -8.82
CA LYS A 153 -25.03 -7.79 -9.64
C LYS A 153 -23.98 -8.89 -9.72
N PRO A 154 -22.69 -8.59 -10.05
CA PRO A 154 -21.62 -9.60 -10.03
C PRO A 154 -21.39 -10.19 -8.64
N SER A 155 -21.39 -9.37 -7.58
CA SER A 155 -21.18 -9.84 -6.21
C SER A 155 -22.32 -10.76 -5.76
N ALA A 156 -23.58 -10.40 -6.04
CA ALA A 156 -24.74 -11.23 -5.74
C ALA A 156 -24.70 -12.57 -6.52
N PHE A 157 -24.27 -12.55 -7.79
CA PHE A 157 -24.12 -13.76 -8.59
C PHE A 157 -23.04 -14.70 -8.02
N ILE A 158 -21.88 -14.16 -7.67
CA ILE A 158 -20.77 -14.92 -7.08
C ILE A 158 -21.19 -15.49 -5.72
N THR A 159 -21.83 -14.66 -4.87
CA THR A 159 -22.28 -15.08 -3.54
C THR A 159 -23.39 -16.12 -3.62
N LYS A 160 -24.30 -16.02 -4.59
CA LYS A 160 -25.37 -17.01 -4.80
C LYS A 160 -24.82 -18.36 -5.26
N HIS A 161 -23.73 -18.39 -6.01
CA HIS A 161 -23.14 -19.60 -6.58
C HIS A 161 -21.75 -19.94 -6.00
N TYR A 162 -21.49 -19.57 -4.74
CA TYR A 162 -20.18 -19.75 -4.11
C TYR A 162 -19.68 -21.21 -4.15
N LYS A 163 -20.58 -22.20 -4.00
CA LYS A 163 -20.23 -23.64 -4.08
C LYS A 163 -19.69 -24.02 -5.46
N VAL A 164 -20.28 -23.48 -6.52
CA VAL A 164 -19.82 -23.73 -7.89
C VAL A 164 -18.44 -23.14 -8.12
N TRP A 165 -18.19 -21.93 -7.61
CA TRP A 165 -16.88 -21.31 -7.70
C TRP A 165 -15.79 -22.06 -6.94
N ILE A 166 -16.11 -22.65 -5.78
CA ILE A 166 -15.17 -23.53 -5.04
C ILE A 166 -14.83 -24.75 -5.89
N VAL A 167 -15.81 -25.41 -6.50
CA VAL A 167 -15.59 -26.58 -7.35
C VAL A 167 -14.75 -26.22 -8.57
N VAL A 168 -15.08 -25.12 -9.25
CA VAL A 168 -14.30 -24.63 -10.41
C VAL A 168 -12.85 -24.35 -10.04
N PHE A 169 -12.61 -23.71 -8.88
CA PHE A 169 -11.28 -23.43 -8.41
C PHE A 169 -10.49 -24.72 -8.10
N LEU A 170 -11.15 -25.70 -7.46
CA LEU A 170 -10.53 -27.01 -7.18
C LEU A 170 -10.19 -27.77 -8.47
N VAL A 171 -11.07 -27.72 -9.47
CA VAL A 171 -10.82 -28.36 -10.79
C VAL A 171 -9.67 -27.67 -11.55
N LEU A 172 -9.50 -26.35 -11.40
CA LEU A 172 -8.39 -25.63 -12.02
C LEU A 172 -7.04 -25.86 -11.32
N LEU A 173 -7.06 -26.37 -10.09
CA LEU A 173 -5.86 -26.66 -9.30
C LEU A 173 -5.30 -28.07 -9.61
N PHE A 174 -6.05 -28.95 -10.27
CA PHE A 174 -5.67 -30.29 -10.71
C PHE A 174 -5.54 -30.36 -12.23
#